data_a53d05504156766d627f72b518941bf3
#
_entry.id   a53d05504156766d627f72b518941bf3
#
_cell.length_a   1.000
_cell.length_b   1.000
_cell.length_c   1.000
_cell.angle_alpha   90.00
_cell.angle_beta   90.00
_cell.angle_gamma   90.00
#
_symmetry.space_group_name_H-M   'P 1'
#
loop_
_entity.id
_entity.type
_entity.pdbx_description
1 polymer ?
#
loop_
_entity_poly.entity_id
_entity_poly.type
_entity_poly.pdbx_seq_one_letter_code
_entity_poly.pdbx_strand_id
1 'polypeptide(L)'
;LIAVLEKVIRKIFPKNHGGELTGGFLIVVLVCLFSGGVPLLVLHYLYRYLPVAGFVLEVFWCYQLLATRSLKDESMKVYDRLKNGTLDEARYAVSMIVGRDTRELTETGVTKAAVETVAENASDGVIAPMLYMAIGGVPLMFLYKGINTMDSMLGYKNDKYLYFGRIAAKLDDVANYIPARISGWLMVAGTVFTGMDTKNAAKIYKRDRRNHASPNSAQTEAAMAGALDVQLAGNAYYFGKLYEKPTIGDPIRPVEPEDIKRANRLMYAASILGVVVFGLLSAGIRFGLLR
;
A
#
# COMPACT_ATOMS: atom_id res chain seq x y z
N LEU A 1 -8.17 17.36 1.83
CA LEU A 1 -8.56 17.62 0.44
C LEU A 1 -9.70 16.71 0.01
N ILE A 2 -9.51 15.36 -0.06
CA ILE A 2 -10.48 14.39 -0.61
C ILE A 2 -11.85 14.51 0.08
N ALA A 3 -11.92 14.48 1.41
CA ALA A 3 -13.18 14.56 2.15
C ALA A 3 -13.96 15.89 1.91
N VAL A 4 -13.23 16.99 1.73
CA VAL A 4 -13.85 18.29 1.41
C VAL A 4 -14.40 18.29 -0.02
N LEU A 5 -13.61 17.80 -0.97
CA LEU A 5 -14.05 17.69 -2.37
C LEU A 5 -15.24 16.74 -2.51
N GLU A 6 -15.22 15.57 -1.84
CA GLU A 6 -16.38 14.65 -1.84
C GLU A 6 -17.65 15.36 -1.37
N LYS A 7 -17.58 16.08 -0.23
CA LYS A 7 -18.72 16.79 0.34
C LYS A 7 -19.28 17.86 -0.62
N VAL A 8 -18.42 18.58 -1.31
CA VAL A 8 -18.83 19.63 -2.27
C VAL A 8 -19.41 19.00 -3.54
N ILE A 9 -18.71 18.04 -4.14
CA ILE A 9 -19.11 17.41 -5.40
C ILE A 9 -20.45 16.69 -5.25
N ARG A 10 -20.67 15.97 -4.13
CA ARG A 10 -21.95 15.32 -3.86
C ARG A 10 -23.15 16.27 -3.67
N LYS A 11 -22.92 17.57 -3.48
CA LYS A 11 -24.00 18.59 -3.48
C LYS A 11 -24.33 19.09 -4.88
N ILE A 12 -23.37 19.00 -5.81
CA ILE A 12 -23.53 19.52 -7.17
C ILE A 12 -24.15 18.48 -8.10
N PHE A 13 -23.72 17.21 -7.96
CA PHE A 13 -24.18 16.13 -8.85
C PHE A 13 -25.36 15.37 -8.29
N PRO A 14 -26.31 14.93 -9.15
CA PRO A 14 -27.48 14.17 -8.72
C PRO A 14 -27.09 12.79 -8.17
N LYS A 15 -27.89 12.30 -7.20
CA LYS A 15 -27.71 10.99 -6.56
C LYS A 15 -28.26 9.86 -7.44
N ASN A 16 -27.78 9.76 -8.65
CA ASN A 16 -28.02 8.63 -9.55
C ASN A 16 -26.70 8.08 -10.08
N HIS A 17 -26.71 6.92 -10.71
CA HIS A 17 -25.50 6.24 -11.17
C HIS A 17 -24.61 7.13 -12.06
N GLY A 18 -25.21 7.89 -12.98
CA GLY A 18 -24.48 8.79 -13.88
C GLY A 18 -23.86 9.97 -13.13
N GLY A 19 -24.63 10.62 -12.25
CA GLY A 19 -24.14 11.75 -11.44
C GLY A 19 -23.02 11.34 -10.48
N GLU A 20 -23.13 10.17 -9.85
CA GLU A 20 -22.07 9.63 -8.99
C GLU A 20 -20.80 9.29 -9.76
N LEU A 21 -20.92 8.69 -10.95
CA LEU A 21 -19.74 8.41 -11.80
C LEU A 21 -19.06 9.70 -12.27
N THR A 22 -19.85 10.70 -12.68
CA THR A 22 -19.31 12.00 -13.13
C THR A 22 -18.66 12.75 -11.97
N GLY A 23 -19.31 12.77 -10.79
CA GLY A 23 -18.72 13.33 -9.57
C GLY A 23 -17.43 12.60 -9.16
N GLY A 24 -17.42 11.28 -9.26
CA GLY A 24 -16.24 10.43 -9.04
C GLY A 24 -15.12 10.69 -10.03
N PHE A 25 -15.42 10.96 -11.30
CA PHE A 25 -14.41 11.38 -12.27
C PHE A 25 -13.81 12.75 -11.91
N LEU A 26 -14.69 13.71 -11.58
CA LEU A 26 -14.24 15.07 -11.24
C LEU A 26 -13.33 15.08 -10.00
N ILE A 27 -13.66 14.31 -8.94
CA ILE A 27 -12.79 14.25 -7.75
C ILE A 27 -11.42 13.65 -8.09
N VAL A 28 -11.37 12.62 -8.94
CA VAL A 28 -10.11 12.04 -9.42
C VAL A 28 -9.26 13.07 -10.14
N VAL A 29 -9.84 13.81 -11.09
CA VAL A 29 -9.11 14.86 -11.82
C VAL A 29 -8.58 15.93 -10.87
N LEU A 30 -9.42 16.44 -9.97
CA LEU A 30 -9.02 17.48 -9.03
C LEU A 30 -7.93 17.01 -8.08
N VAL A 31 -8.07 15.82 -7.48
CA VAL A 31 -7.05 15.29 -6.57
C VAL A 31 -5.74 15.05 -7.30
N CYS A 32 -5.75 14.49 -8.51
CA CYS A 32 -4.54 14.30 -9.31
C CYS A 32 -3.86 15.62 -9.64
N LEU A 33 -4.63 16.65 -10.07
CA LEU A 33 -4.08 17.97 -10.36
C LEU A 33 -3.47 18.62 -9.12
N PHE A 34 -4.13 18.56 -7.97
CA PHE A 34 -3.61 19.12 -6.73
C PHE A 34 -2.40 18.36 -6.21
N SER A 35 -2.49 17.01 -6.16
CA SER A 35 -1.41 16.20 -5.58
C SER A 35 -0.13 16.23 -6.42
N GLY A 36 -0.23 16.27 -7.76
CA GLY A 36 0.94 16.37 -8.62
C GLY A 36 1.34 17.82 -8.90
N GLY A 37 0.36 18.68 -9.20
CA GLY A 37 0.60 20.05 -9.64
C GLY A 37 1.15 20.98 -8.55
N VAL A 38 0.60 20.92 -7.33
CA VAL A 38 1.06 21.79 -6.24
C VAL A 38 2.53 21.51 -5.88
N PRO A 39 2.96 20.25 -5.62
CA PRO A 39 4.38 19.99 -5.37
C PRO A 39 5.29 20.35 -6.54
N LEU A 40 4.84 20.13 -7.78
CA LEU A 40 5.59 20.51 -8.97
C LEU A 40 5.83 22.03 -9.02
N LEU A 41 4.79 22.83 -8.84
CA LEU A 41 4.91 24.29 -8.85
C LEU A 41 5.77 24.79 -7.68
N VAL A 42 5.55 24.28 -6.47
CA VAL A 42 6.33 24.68 -5.30
C VAL A 42 7.82 24.37 -5.49
N LEU A 43 8.18 23.16 -5.93
CA LEU A 43 9.59 22.83 -6.19
C LEU A 43 10.16 23.63 -7.35
N HIS A 44 9.40 23.84 -8.44
CA HIS A 44 9.84 24.66 -9.57
C HIS A 44 10.26 26.07 -9.12
N TYR A 45 9.40 26.74 -8.34
CA TYR A 45 9.70 28.09 -7.83
C TYR A 45 10.83 28.09 -6.80
N LEU A 46 10.85 27.11 -5.88
CA LEU A 46 11.91 27.01 -4.88
C LEU A 46 13.28 26.76 -5.52
N TYR A 47 13.39 25.82 -6.45
CA TYR A 47 14.66 25.59 -7.15
C TYR A 47 15.10 26.77 -7.99
N ARG A 48 14.15 27.58 -8.50
CA ARG A 48 14.45 28.79 -9.28
C ARG A 48 15.00 29.93 -8.43
N TYR A 49 14.47 30.13 -7.22
CA TYR A 49 14.76 31.31 -6.40
C TYR A 49 15.50 30.99 -5.10
N LEU A 50 15.30 29.82 -4.52
CA LEU A 50 15.83 29.39 -3.22
C LEU A 50 16.25 27.91 -3.30
N PRO A 51 17.28 27.54 -4.09
CA PRO A 51 17.59 26.13 -4.39
C PRO A 51 17.87 25.27 -3.14
N VAL A 52 18.50 25.82 -2.12
CA VAL A 52 18.76 25.12 -0.86
C VAL A 52 17.43 24.78 -0.14
N ALA A 53 16.49 25.72 -0.08
CA ALA A 53 15.18 25.47 0.51
C ALA A 53 14.38 24.45 -0.32
N GLY A 54 14.49 24.47 -1.65
CA GLY A 54 13.91 23.48 -2.54
C GLY A 54 14.42 22.08 -2.23
N PHE A 55 15.73 21.90 -2.10
CA PHE A 55 16.35 20.63 -1.75
C PHE A 55 15.92 20.13 -0.37
N VAL A 56 15.93 20.99 0.65
CA VAL A 56 15.51 20.63 2.01
C VAL A 56 14.05 20.19 2.03
N LEU A 57 13.16 20.93 1.34
CA LEU A 57 11.74 20.58 1.26
C LEU A 57 11.52 19.26 0.51
N GLU A 58 12.24 19.03 -0.60
CA GLU A 58 12.16 17.79 -1.37
C GLU A 58 12.58 16.59 -0.52
N VAL A 59 13.69 16.67 0.21
CA VAL A 59 14.14 15.62 1.16
C VAL A 59 13.09 15.37 2.24
N PHE A 60 12.54 16.43 2.82
CA PHE A 60 11.48 16.33 3.83
C PHE A 60 10.23 15.63 3.29
N TRP A 61 9.79 15.96 2.09
CA TRP A 61 8.65 15.31 1.45
C TRP A 61 8.92 13.84 1.10
N CYS A 62 10.13 13.49 0.63
CA CYS A 62 10.53 12.10 0.44
C CYS A 62 10.38 11.29 1.74
N TYR A 63 10.86 11.85 2.86
CA TYR A 63 10.73 11.21 4.18
C TYR A 63 9.26 11.04 4.60
N GLN A 64 8.42 12.06 4.41
CA GLN A 64 7.01 12.06 4.80
C GLN A 64 6.14 11.08 4.00
N LEU A 65 6.46 10.86 2.73
CA LEU A 65 5.64 10.04 1.84
C LEU A 65 5.96 8.55 1.90
N LEU A 66 7.10 8.16 2.49
CA LEU A 66 7.49 6.76 2.70
C LEU A 66 6.94 6.25 4.03
N ALA A 67 6.09 5.24 3.94
CA ALA A 67 5.38 4.70 5.11
C ALA A 67 6.17 3.62 5.88
N THR A 68 7.43 3.33 5.52
CA THR A 68 8.20 2.19 6.07
C THR A 68 8.26 2.18 7.59
N ARG A 69 8.57 3.33 8.21
CA ARG A 69 8.66 3.44 9.66
C ARG A 69 7.30 3.37 10.32
N SER A 70 6.33 4.13 9.84
CA SER A 70 4.98 4.14 10.40
C SER A 70 4.31 2.77 10.32
N LEU A 71 4.49 2.06 9.21
CA LEU A 71 3.96 0.71 9.02
C LEU A 71 4.57 -0.28 10.02
N LYS A 72 5.88 -0.21 10.24
CA LYS A 72 6.53 -0.99 11.29
C LYS A 72 5.98 -0.62 12.67
N ASP A 73 5.96 0.67 13.00
CA ASP A 73 5.58 1.11 14.34
C ASP A 73 4.12 0.72 14.66
N GLU A 74 3.20 0.87 13.71
CA GLU A 74 1.79 0.49 13.89
C GLU A 74 1.61 -1.04 13.97
N SER A 75 2.25 -1.82 13.10
CA SER A 75 2.18 -3.29 13.16
C SER A 75 2.83 -3.85 14.43
N MET A 76 3.88 -3.21 14.94
CA MET A 76 4.52 -3.60 16.19
C MET A 76 3.67 -3.30 17.43
N LYS A 77 2.76 -2.31 17.37
CA LYS A 77 1.75 -2.14 18.43
C LYS A 77 0.82 -3.36 18.51
N VAL A 78 0.41 -3.91 17.36
CA VAL A 78 -0.40 -5.14 17.34
C VAL A 78 0.38 -6.29 17.98
N TYR A 79 1.66 -6.46 17.60
CA TYR A 79 2.53 -7.46 18.20
C TYR A 79 2.63 -7.31 19.72
N ASP A 80 2.85 -6.09 20.21
CA ASP A 80 2.97 -5.82 21.65
C ASP A 80 1.68 -6.20 22.40
N ARG A 81 0.51 -5.85 21.86
CA ARG A 81 -0.78 -6.22 22.47
C ARG A 81 -1.05 -7.72 22.45
N LEU A 82 -0.63 -8.43 21.38
CA LEU A 82 -0.71 -9.90 21.34
C LEU A 82 0.19 -10.57 22.39
N LYS A 83 1.33 -9.99 22.74
CA LYS A 83 2.29 -10.57 23.70
C LYS A 83 2.04 -10.17 25.14
N ASN A 84 1.70 -8.91 25.38
CA ASN A 84 1.69 -8.31 26.70
C ASN A 84 0.32 -7.77 27.14
N GLY A 85 -0.67 -7.79 26.21
CA GLY A 85 -2.02 -7.27 26.45
C GLY A 85 -3.10 -8.35 26.37
N THR A 86 -4.33 -7.90 26.23
CA THR A 86 -5.51 -8.75 26.01
C THR A 86 -5.79 -8.89 24.51
N LEU A 87 -6.58 -9.93 24.14
CA LEU A 87 -7.02 -10.12 22.76
C LEU A 87 -7.85 -8.92 22.25
N ASP A 88 -8.66 -8.30 23.12
CA ASP A 88 -9.46 -7.14 22.71
C ASP A 88 -8.60 -5.90 22.45
N GLU A 89 -7.52 -5.70 23.21
CA GLU A 89 -6.54 -4.66 22.91
C GLU A 89 -5.81 -4.91 21.59
N ALA A 90 -5.48 -6.17 21.30
CA ALA A 90 -4.87 -6.56 20.02
C ALA A 90 -5.83 -6.37 18.84
N ARG A 91 -7.12 -6.72 19.02
CA ARG A 91 -8.19 -6.45 18.04
C ARG A 91 -8.36 -4.95 17.78
N TYR A 92 -8.31 -4.13 18.83
CA TYR A 92 -8.35 -2.68 18.69
C TYR A 92 -7.12 -2.15 17.94
N ALA A 93 -5.92 -2.60 18.32
CA ALA A 93 -4.68 -2.17 17.65
C ALA A 93 -4.69 -2.52 16.14
N VAL A 94 -5.11 -3.74 15.78
CA VAL A 94 -5.18 -4.13 14.37
C VAL A 94 -6.28 -3.39 13.61
N SER A 95 -7.39 -3.00 14.27
CA SER A 95 -8.47 -2.21 13.63
C SER A 95 -8.01 -0.84 13.16
N MET A 96 -6.92 -0.32 13.70
CA MET A 96 -6.35 0.97 13.29
C MET A 96 -5.58 0.89 11.97
N ILE A 97 -5.26 -0.33 11.49
CA ILE A 97 -4.44 -0.54 10.30
C ILE A 97 -5.10 -1.40 9.22
N VAL A 98 -6.30 -1.96 9.48
CA VAL A 98 -7.04 -2.78 8.52
C VAL A 98 -8.42 -2.21 8.24
N GLY A 99 -8.95 -2.48 7.05
CA GLY A 99 -10.32 -2.07 6.67
C GLY A 99 -11.42 -3.11 6.95
N ARG A 100 -11.06 -4.29 7.51
CA ARG A 100 -12.01 -5.37 7.82
C ARG A 100 -12.54 -5.29 9.25
N ASP A 101 -13.62 -6.00 9.53
CA ASP A 101 -14.14 -6.15 10.89
C ASP A 101 -13.15 -6.98 11.74
N THR A 102 -12.82 -6.48 12.95
CA THR A 102 -11.79 -7.11 13.79
C THR A 102 -12.32 -7.69 15.10
N ARG A 103 -13.59 -7.41 15.44
CA ARG A 103 -14.18 -7.73 16.76
C ARG A 103 -14.19 -9.23 17.09
N GLU A 104 -14.34 -10.07 16.06
CA GLU A 104 -14.44 -11.53 16.21
C GLU A 104 -13.15 -12.27 15.82
N LEU A 105 -12.05 -11.53 15.54
CA LEU A 105 -10.80 -12.17 15.17
C LEU A 105 -10.19 -12.92 16.35
N THR A 106 -9.74 -14.14 16.10
CA THR A 106 -8.87 -14.88 17.01
C THR A 106 -7.47 -14.26 17.03
N GLU A 107 -6.62 -14.66 17.95
CA GLU A 107 -5.22 -14.25 18.01
C GLU A 107 -4.50 -14.50 16.67
N THR A 108 -4.69 -15.69 16.08
CA THR A 108 -4.19 -16.02 14.75
C THR A 108 -4.79 -15.11 13.67
N GLY A 109 -6.07 -14.76 13.76
CA GLY A 109 -6.75 -13.85 12.85
C GLY A 109 -6.19 -12.43 12.91
N VAL A 110 -5.92 -11.91 14.11
CA VAL A 110 -5.27 -10.62 14.34
C VAL A 110 -3.85 -10.61 13.77
N THR A 111 -3.08 -11.66 14.01
CA THR A 111 -1.71 -11.81 13.51
C THR A 111 -1.70 -11.83 11.97
N LYS A 112 -2.55 -12.66 11.35
CA LYS A 112 -2.70 -12.71 9.88
C LYS A 112 -3.02 -11.33 9.32
N ALA A 113 -4.01 -10.65 9.88
CA ALA A 113 -4.41 -9.31 9.43
C ALA A 113 -3.25 -8.31 9.48
N ALA A 114 -2.44 -8.33 10.54
CA ALA A 114 -1.28 -7.47 10.65
C ALA A 114 -0.19 -7.81 9.62
N VAL A 115 0.12 -9.10 9.41
CA VAL A 115 1.09 -9.57 8.41
C VAL A 115 0.66 -9.21 6.99
N GLU A 116 -0.62 -9.42 6.64
CA GLU A 116 -1.20 -9.04 5.35
C GLU A 116 -1.09 -7.53 5.10
N THR A 117 -1.40 -6.72 6.12
CA THR A 117 -1.27 -5.26 6.04
C THR A 117 0.17 -4.82 5.79
N VAL A 118 1.15 -5.44 6.47
CA VAL A 118 2.58 -5.16 6.22
C VAL A 118 2.96 -5.57 4.80
N ALA A 119 2.50 -6.72 4.31
CA ALA A 119 2.78 -7.20 2.97
C ALA A 119 2.22 -6.27 1.88
N GLU A 120 0.93 -5.92 1.97
CA GLU A 120 0.25 -5.05 1.01
C GLU A 120 0.85 -3.64 1.01
N ASN A 121 1.01 -3.04 2.19
CA ASN A 121 1.53 -1.68 2.30
C ASN A 121 3.05 -1.58 2.06
N ALA A 122 3.81 -2.67 2.08
CA ALA A 122 5.18 -2.66 1.57
C ALA A 122 5.21 -2.31 0.07
N SER A 123 4.19 -2.71 -0.73
CA SER A 123 4.02 -2.21 -2.09
C SER A 123 3.53 -0.77 -2.08
N ASP A 124 2.34 -0.52 -1.54
CA ASP A 124 1.57 0.71 -1.75
C ASP A 124 2.09 1.90 -0.95
N GLY A 125 2.71 1.63 0.18
CA GLY A 125 3.27 2.64 1.09
C GLY A 125 4.78 2.87 0.93
N VAL A 126 5.50 1.97 0.23
CA VAL A 126 6.97 2.05 0.18
C VAL A 126 7.51 1.89 -1.25
N ILE A 127 7.34 0.73 -1.87
CA ILE A 127 7.97 0.42 -3.16
C ILE A 127 7.37 1.25 -4.30
N ALA A 128 6.04 1.36 -4.37
CA ALA A 128 5.38 2.16 -5.39
C ALA A 128 5.74 3.66 -5.29
N PRO A 129 5.65 4.32 -4.11
CA PRO A 129 6.14 5.69 -3.96
C PRO A 129 7.59 5.87 -4.40
N MET A 130 8.51 4.94 -4.06
CA MET A 130 9.90 5.01 -4.49
C MET A 130 10.07 4.90 -6.00
N LEU A 131 9.31 4.02 -6.66
CA LEU A 131 9.34 3.88 -8.12
C LEU A 131 8.89 5.18 -8.81
N TYR A 132 7.75 5.75 -8.36
CA TYR A 132 7.23 7.01 -8.92
C TYR A 132 8.19 8.18 -8.69
N MET A 133 8.84 8.21 -7.52
CA MET A 133 9.90 9.19 -7.22
C MET A 133 11.10 9.04 -8.17
N ALA A 134 11.52 7.81 -8.46
CA ALA A 134 12.65 7.55 -9.36
C ALA A 134 12.37 8.00 -10.80
N ILE A 135 11.12 7.92 -11.26
CA ILE A 135 10.70 8.27 -12.62
C ILE A 135 10.48 9.79 -12.77
N GLY A 136 9.74 10.40 -11.86
CA GLY A 136 9.28 11.79 -12.00
C GLY A 136 9.44 12.66 -10.74
N GLY A 137 10.32 12.26 -9.82
CA GLY A 137 10.60 13.01 -8.60
C GLY A 137 9.43 13.03 -7.62
N VAL A 138 9.55 13.92 -6.64
CA VAL A 138 8.55 14.10 -5.59
C VAL A 138 7.15 14.47 -6.11
N PRO A 139 6.97 15.26 -7.16
CA PRO A 139 5.64 15.53 -7.70
C PRO A 139 4.89 14.29 -8.15
N LEU A 140 5.57 13.35 -8.83
CA LEU A 140 4.95 12.10 -9.27
C LEU A 140 4.68 11.14 -8.10
N MET A 141 5.54 11.16 -7.09
CA MET A 141 5.31 10.45 -5.82
C MET A 141 4.05 10.95 -5.09
N PHE A 142 3.83 12.28 -5.03
CA PHE A 142 2.61 12.86 -4.46
C PHE A 142 1.36 12.51 -5.28
N LEU A 143 1.47 12.54 -6.62
CA LEU A 143 0.38 12.14 -7.51
C LEU A 143 -0.05 10.69 -7.20
N TYR A 144 0.91 9.78 -7.17
CA TYR A 144 0.65 8.38 -6.81
C TYR A 144 0.01 8.28 -5.41
N LYS A 145 0.54 8.98 -4.41
CA LYS A 145 -0.01 8.96 -3.06
C LYS A 145 -1.44 9.52 -3.00
N GLY A 146 -1.73 10.52 -3.82
CA GLY A 146 -3.10 11.04 -4.00
C GLY A 146 -4.05 9.99 -4.55
N ILE A 147 -3.64 9.25 -5.58
CA ILE A 147 -4.41 8.15 -6.18
C ILE A 147 -4.67 7.05 -5.15
N ASN A 148 -3.64 6.56 -4.49
CA ASN A 148 -3.74 5.50 -3.48
C ASN A 148 -4.59 5.91 -2.28
N THR A 149 -4.49 7.17 -1.83
CA THR A 149 -5.34 7.68 -0.74
C THR A 149 -6.80 7.82 -1.17
N MET A 150 -7.07 8.18 -2.42
CA MET A 150 -8.45 8.19 -2.94
C MET A 150 -9.08 6.81 -2.92
N ASP A 151 -8.37 5.77 -3.36
CA ASP A 151 -8.86 4.39 -3.29
C ASP A 151 -9.14 3.98 -1.84
N SER A 152 -8.20 4.19 -0.94
CA SER A 152 -8.36 3.88 0.48
C SER A 152 -9.57 4.58 1.14
N MET A 153 -9.97 5.77 0.65
CA MET A 153 -11.09 6.54 1.19
C MET A 153 -12.42 6.29 0.47
N LEU A 154 -12.39 6.03 -0.82
CA LEU A 154 -13.57 6.02 -1.70
C LEU A 154 -13.77 4.69 -2.43
N GLY A 155 -12.77 3.80 -2.48
CA GLY A 155 -12.79 2.57 -3.28
C GLY A 155 -13.67 1.44 -2.73
N TYR A 156 -14.40 1.67 -1.65
CA TYR A 156 -15.26 0.65 -1.04
C TYR A 156 -16.44 0.26 -1.94
N LYS A 157 -16.72 -1.05 -2.02
CA LYS A 157 -17.85 -1.60 -2.77
C LYS A 157 -19.14 -1.65 -1.94
N ASN A 158 -19.49 -0.52 -1.30
CA ASN A 158 -20.74 -0.34 -0.59
C ASN A 158 -21.65 0.63 -1.34
N ASP A 159 -22.92 0.75 -0.93
CA ASP A 159 -23.93 1.58 -1.61
C ASP A 159 -23.49 3.05 -1.76
N LYS A 160 -22.69 3.55 -0.81
CA LYS A 160 -22.22 4.95 -0.85
C LYS A 160 -21.15 5.19 -1.91
N TYR A 161 -20.28 4.20 -2.19
CA TYR A 161 -19.08 4.41 -3.01
C TYR A 161 -19.03 3.57 -4.28
N LEU A 162 -19.97 2.64 -4.48
CA LEU A 162 -19.97 1.69 -5.60
C LEU A 162 -19.81 2.39 -6.97
N TYR A 163 -20.43 3.53 -7.15
CA TYR A 163 -20.34 4.33 -8.38
C TYR A 163 -19.37 5.49 -8.23
N PHE A 164 -19.43 6.21 -7.13
CA PHE A 164 -18.59 7.39 -6.90
C PHE A 164 -17.11 7.06 -6.79
N GLY A 165 -16.74 6.00 -6.06
CA GLY A 165 -15.35 5.58 -5.88
C GLY A 165 -14.78 4.71 -7.01
N ARG A 166 -15.61 4.27 -7.96
CA ARG A 166 -15.24 3.29 -8.98
C ARG A 166 -14.04 3.71 -9.84
N ILE A 167 -13.97 4.99 -10.21
CA ILE A 167 -12.90 5.51 -11.06
C ILE A 167 -11.60 5.62 -10.26
N ALA A 168 -11.67 6.03 -8.99
CA ALA A 168 -10.53 6.07 -8.10
C ALA A 168 -9.92 4.68 -7.90
N ALA A 169 -10.76 3.67 -7.59
CA ALA A 169 -10.32 2.28 -7.42
C ALA A 169 -9.67 1.72 -8.69
N LYS A 170 -10.26 1.95 -9.87
CA LYS A 170 -9.66 1.50 -11.13
C LYS A 170 -8.35 2.21 -11.46
N LEU A 171 -8.23 3.50 -11.14
CA LEU A 171 -6.99 4.25 -11.35
C LEU A 171 -5.89 3.74 -10.43
N ASP A 172 -6.20 3.42 -9.18
CA ASP A 172 -5.27 2.81 -8.23
C ASP A 172 -4.83 1.42 -8.70
N ASP A 173 -5.76 0.58 -9.18
CA ASP A 173 -5.42 -0.72 -9.77
C ASP A 173 -4.41 -0.61 -10.92
N VAL A 174 -4.55 0.41 -11.78
CA VAL A 174 -3.61 0.67 -12.89
C VAL A 174 -2.28 1.23 -12.36
N ALA A 175 -2.33 2.20 -11.45
CA ALA A 175 -1.12 2.81 -10.88
C ALA A 175 -0.27 1.79 -10.12
N ASN A 176 -0.89 0.85 -9.42
CA ASN A 176 -0.20 -0.21 -8.68
C ASN A 176 0.18 -1.43 -9.53
N TYR A 177 -0.24 -1.51 -10.79
CA TYR A 177 -0.03 -2.72 -11.58
C TYR A 177 1.45 -3.12 -11.74
N ILE A 178 2.31 -2.20 -12.11
CA ILE A 178 3.76 -2.44 -12.24
C ILE A 178 4.43 -2.48 -10.86
N PRO A 179 4.22 -1.48 -9.97
CA PRO A 179 4.84 -1.48 -8.65
C PRO A 179 4.61 -2.76 -7.85
N ALA A 180 3.38 -3.28 -7.80
CA ALA A 180 3.07 -4.47 -7.03
C ALA A 180 3.86 -5.71 -7.48
N ARG A 181 4.07 -5.86 -8.79
CA ARG A 181 4.86 -6.96 -9.35
C ARG A 181 6.35 -6.83 -9.03
N ILE A 182 6.88 -5.63 -9.11
CA ILE A 182 8.25 -5.34 -8.68
C ILE A 182 8.39 -5.61 -7.17
N SER A 183 7.42 -5.17 -6.37
CA SER A 183 7.38 -5.39 -4.92
C SER A 183 7.42 -6.87 -4.56
N GLY A 184 6.61 -7.69 -5.23
CA GLY A 184 6.60 -9.13 -5.01
C GLY A 184 7.96 -9.78 -5.29
N TRP A 185 8.63 -9.40 -6.38
CA TRP A 185 9.98 -9.89 -6.69
C TRP A 185 11.05 -9.34 -5.75
N LEU A 186 10.95 -8.08 -5.33
CA LEU A 186 11.87 -7.51 -4.33
C LEU A 186 11.71 -8.21 -2.97
N MET A 187 10.49 -8.62 -2.59
CA MET A 187 10.27 -9.44 -1.40
C MET A 187 10.89 -10.82 -1.55
N VAL A 188 10.69 -11.51 -2.68
CA VAL A 188 11.35 -12.81 -2.92
C VAL A 188 12.86 -12.68 -2.84
N ALA A 189 13.46 -11.65 -3.46
CA ALA A 189 14.90 -11.39 -3.34
C ALA A 189 15.32 -11.03 -1.90
N GLY A 190 14.49 -10.30 -1.17
CA GLY A 190 14.70 -9.90 0.22
C GLY A 190 14.83 -11.08 1.19
N THR A 191 14.21 -12.24 0.87
CA THR A 191 14.29 -13.44 1.69
C THR A 191 15.72 -13.94 1.85
N VAL A 192 16.57 -13.75 0.83
CA VAL A 192 18.00 -14.14 0.88
C VAL A 192 18.73 -13.42 2.03
N PHE A 193 18.39 -12.15 2.28
CA PHE A 193 19.03 -11.33 3.32
C PHE A 193 18.40 -11.49 4.70
N THR A 194 17.21 -12.12 4.76
CA THR A 194 16.50 -12.31 6.02
C THR A 194 16.56 -13.73 6.55
N GLY A 195 17.14 -14.67 5.77
CA GLY A 195 17.22 -16.09 6.13
C GLY A 195 15.87 -16.82 6.07
N MET A 196 14.91 -16.30 5.30
CA MET A 196 13.61 -16.92 5.06
C MET A 196 13.63 -17.85 3.84
N ASP A 197 12.58 -18.68 3.65
CA ASP A 197 12.55 -19.63 2.54
C ASP A 197 12.35 -18.95 1.17
N THR A 198 13.46 -18.69 0.50
CA THR A 198 13.46 -18.08 -0.86
C THR A 198 12.79 -18.98 -1.89
N LYS A 199 12.96 -20.29 -1.79
CA LYS A 199 12.39 -21.23 -2.77
C LYS A 199 10.87 -21.28 -2.66
N ASN A 200 10.37 -21.38 -1.43
CA ASN A 200 8.95 -21.39 -1.17
C ASN A 200 8.32 -20.01 -1.47
N ALA A 201 8.98 -18.90 -1.09
CA ALA A 201 8.54 -17.56 -1.47
C ALA A 201 8.36 -17.41 -2.99
N ALA A 202 9.33 -17.84 -3.80
CA ALA A 202 9.24 -17.79 -5.26
C ALA A 202 8.15 -18.73 -5.82
N LYS A 203 8.00 -19.93 -5.24
CA LYS A 203 6.96 -20.92 -5.60
C LYS A 203 5.57 -20.35 -5.37
N ILE A 204 5.29 -19.88 -4.14
CA ILE A 204 3.99 -19.36 -3.74
C ILE A 204 3.67 -18.06 -4.50
N TYR A 205 4.65 -17.16 -4.64
CA TYR A 205 4.47 -15.95 -5.46
C TYR A 205 3.99 -16.28 -6.88
N LYS A 206 4.63 -17.23 -7.56
CA LYS A 206 4.24 -17.61 -8.94
C LYS A 206 2.86 -18.24 -8.98
N ARG A 207 2.49 -19.05 -8.00
CA ARG A 207 1.22 -19.76 -7.92
C ARG A 207 0.06 -18.86 -7.54
N ASP A 208 0.21 -18.07 -6.45
CA ASP A 208 -0.91 -17.43 -5.74
C ASP A 208 -1.02 -15.92 -5.96
N ARG A 209 -0.08 -15.29 -6.65
CA ARG A 209 -0.08 -13.82 -6.88
C ARG A 209 -1.33 -13.23 -7.54
N ARG A 210 -2.29 -14.05 -7.91
CA ARG A 210 -3.57 -13.64 -8.51
C ARG A 210 -4.78 -14.04 -7.65
N ASN A 211 -4.54 -14.61 -6.47
CA ASN A 211 -5.59 -15.09 -5.57
C ASN A 211 -6.14 -13.95 -4.68
N HIS A 212 -6.50 -12.83 -5.29
CA HIS A 212 -7.13 -11.71 -4.59
C HIS A 212 -8.07 -10.95 -5.53
N ALA A 213 -9.07 -10.26 -4.96
CA ALA A 213 -10.03 -9.45 -5.73
C ALA A 213 -9.37 -8.21 -6.38
N SER A 214 -8.35 -7.62 -5.74
CA SER A 214 -7.46 -6.65 -6.37
C SER A 214 -6.38 -7.39 -7.17
N PRO A 215 -6.03 -6.92 -8.36
CA PRO A 215 -4.96 -7.52 -9.17
C PRO A 215 -3.55 -7.32 -8.58
N ASN A 216 -3.43 -6.54 -7.52
CA ASN A 216 -2.18 -6.05 -6.95
C ASN A 216 -1.85 -6.62 -5.57
N SER A 217 -2.83 -6.71 -4.64
CA SER A 217 -2.60 -7.08 -3.23
C SER A 217 -1.92 -8.46 -3.08
N ALA A 218 -2.38 -9.47 -3.81
CA ALA A 218 -1.79 -10.80 -3.73
C ALA A 218 -0.33 -10.89 -4.21
N GLN A 219 0.20 -9.88 -4.89
CA GLN A 219 1.60 -9.91 -5.35
C GLN A 219 2.58 -9.96 -4.16
N THR A 220 2.39 -9.13 -3.19
CA THR A 220 3.23 -9.07 -1.99
C THR A 220 2.79 -10.05 -0.91
N GLU A 221 1.48 -10.27 -0.76
CA GLU A 221 0.95 -11.26 0.18
C GLU A 221 1.43 -12.69 -0.15
N ALA A 222 1.48 -13.07 -1.43
CA ALA A 222 1.95 -14.40 -1.84
C ALA A 222 3.46 -14.57 -1.60
N ALA A 223 4.27 -13.55 -1.89
CA ALA A 223 5.68 -13.59 -1.56
C ALA A 223 5.93 -13.70 -0.05
N MET A 224 5.16 -12.94 0.76
CA MET A 224 5.21 -12.97 2.22
C MET A 224 4.77 -14.32 2.79
N ALA A 225 3.64 -14.86 2.33
CA ALA A 225 3.13 -16.15 2.78
C ALA A 225 4.12 -17.28 2.55
N GLY A 226 4.72 -17.31 1.33
CA GLY A 226 5.75 -18.29 0.99
C GLY A 226 7.05 -18.10 1.76
N ALA A 227 7.47 -16.86 2.02
CA ALA A 227 8.67 -16.56 2.80
C ALA A 227 8.56 -16.99 4.27
N LEU A 228 7.33 -16.91 4.82
CA LEU A 228 7.04 -17.26 6.21
C LEU A 228 6.57 -18.70 6.39
N ASP A 229 6.35 -19.48 5.33
CA ASP A 229 5.79 -20.84 5.36
C ASP A 229 4.41 -20.92 6.03
N VAL A 230 3.58 -19.91 5.83
CA VAL A 230 2.25 -19.78 6.42
C VAL A 230 1.16 -19.58 5.38
N GLN A 231 -0.08 -19.84 5.77
CA GLN A 231 -1.25 -19.52 4.97
C GLN A 231 -1.88 -18.20 5.45
N LEU A 232 -2.00 -17.25 4.54
CA LEU A 232 -2.63 -15.95 4.70
C LEU A 232 -3.96 -15.86 3.96
N ALA A 233 -4.63 -14.71 4.02
CA ALA A 233 -5.93 -14.43 3.41
C ALA A 233 -7.03 -15.40 3.90
N GLY A 234 -7.98 -15.75 3.02
CA GLY A 234 -9.18 -16.49 3.37
C GLY A 234 -10.35 -15.56 3.72
N ASN A 235 -11.43 -16.14 4.20
CA ASN A 235 -12.68 -15.45 4.48
C ASN A 235 -12.52 -14.31 5.49
N ALA A 236 -13.17 -13.18 5.25
CA ALA A 236 -13.13 -12.02 6.13
C ALA A 236 -14.49 -11.32 6.19
N TYR A 237 -14.78 -10.67 7.32
CA TYR A 237 -15.98 -9.85 7.49
C TYR A 237 -15.69 -8.39 7.16
N TYR A 238 -16.62 -7.77 6.42
CA TYR A 238 -16.62 -6.34 6.13
C TYR A 238 -18.04 -5.81 6.34
N PHE A 239 -18.19 -4.83 7.22
CA PHE A 239 -19.49 -4.24 7.55
C PHE A 239 -20.54 -5.31 7.96
N GLY A 240 -20.11 -6.31 8.74
CA GLY A 240 -20.96 -7.42 9.21
C GLY A 240 -21.30 -8.47 8.16
N LYS A 241 -20.78 -8.38 6.92
CA LYS A 241 -21.00 -9.36 5.85
C LYS A 241 -19.76 -10.22 5.64
N LEU A 242 -19.96 -11.53 5.51
CA LEU A 242 -18.89 -12.46 5.15
C LEU A 242 -18.54 -12.33 3.66
N TYR A 243 -17.26 -12.16 3.38
CA TYR A 243 -16.69 -12.22 2.03
C TYR A 243 -15.79 -13.44 1.93
N GLU A 244 -16.19 -14.36 1.07
CA GLU A 244 -15.38 -15.53 0.74
C GLU A 244 -14.21 -15.10 -0.14
N LYS A 245 -13.00 -15.46 0.29
CA LYS A 245 -11.76 -15.14 -0.42
C LYS A 245 -10.89 -16.40 -0.48
N PRO A 246 -10.16 -16.61 -1.59
CA PRO A 246 -9.17 -17.67 -1.65
C PRO A 246 -8.09 -17.44 -0.60
N THR A 247 -7.47 -18.52 -0.16
CA THR A 247 -6.26 -18.47 0.67
C THR A 247 -5.01 -18.27 -0.19
N ILE A 248 -3.95 -17.78 0.44
CA ILE A 248 -2.64 -17.49 -0.17
C ILE A 248 -1.58 -18.21 0.66
N GLY A 249 -0.73 -19.01 0.01
CA GLY A 249 0.29 -19.82 0.66
C GLY A 249 -0.24 -21.16 1.17
N ASP A 250 0.68 -21.97 1.69
CA ASP A 250 0.43 -23.29 2.24
C ASP A 250 0.55 -23.25 3.77
N PRO A 251 -0.30 -23.99 4.54
CA PRO A 251 -0.23 -24.03 5.99
C PRO A 251 0.88 -24.97 6.49
N ILE A 252 2.15 -24.69 6.12
CA ILE A 252 3.30 -25.50 6.49
C ILE A 252 3.53 -25.45 7.99
N ARG A 253 3.34 -24.25 8.58
CA ARG A 253 3.32 -24.05 10.02
C ARG A 253 2.19 -23.12 10.44
N PRO A 254 1.80 -23.11 11.72
CA PRO A 254 0.84 -22.13 12.22
C PRO A 254 1.42 -20.71 12.17
N VAL A 255 0.52 -19.73 11.97
CA VAL A 255 0.85 -18.31 12.11
C VAL A 255 1.01 -17.96 13.58
N GLU A 256 2.06 -17.25 13.93
CA GLU A 256 2.37 -16.84 15.30
C GLU A 256 2.69 -15.33 15.37
N PRO A 257 2.52 -14.66 16.51
CA PRO A 257 2.73 -13.21 16.64
C PRO A 257 4.10 -12.74 16.15
N GLU A 258 5.14 -13.57 16.27
CA GLU A 258 6.50 -13.33 15.76
C GLU A 258 6.54 -13.08 14.25
N ASP A 259 5.54 -13.53 13.51
CA ASP A 259 5.46 -13.30 12.05
C ASP A 259 5.28 -11.82 11.70
N ILE A 260 4.73 -11.02 12.61
CA ILE A 260 4.68 -9.57 12.44
C ILE A 260 6.10 -8.98 12.39
N LYS A 261 7.02 -9.45 13.25
CA LYS A 261 8.43 -9.04 13.21
C LYS A 261 9.13 -9.52 11.96
N ARG A 262 8.88 -10.78 11.57
CA ARG A 262 9.47 -11.37 10.35
C ARG A 262 8.98 -10.61 9.11
N ALA A 263 7.68 -10.29 9.03
CA ALA A 263 7.11 -9.50 7.95
C ALA A 263 7.78 -8.11 7.83
N ASN A 264 7.97 -7.43 8.96
CA ASN A 264 8.68 -6.15 8.99
C ASN A 264 10.14 -6.28 8.52
N ARG A 265 10.86 -7.35 8.92
CA ARG A 265 12.24 -7.59 8.44
C ARG A 265 12.28 -7.77 6.94
N LEU A 266 11.34 -8.53 6.37
CA LEU A 266 11.24 -8.74 4.93
C LEU A 266 10.88 -7.45 4.19
N MET A 267 9.93 -6.66 4.72
CA MET A 267 9.60 -5.34 4.20
C MET A 267 10.83 -4.42 4.13
N TYR A 268 11.63 -4.36 5.22
CA TYR A 268 12.86 -3.55 5.21
C TYR A 268 13.89 -4.05 4.19
N ALA A 269 14.09 -5.37 4.08
CA ALA A 269 15.00 -5.94 3.09
C ALA A 269 14.55 -5.58 1.66
N ALA A 270 13.27 -5.75 1.35
CA ALA A 270 12.70 -5.35 0.07
C ALA A 270 12.84 -3.84 -0.19
N SER A 271 12.65 -3.01 0.85
CA SER A 271 12.80 -1.55 0.76
C SER A 271 14.22 -1.14 0.43
N ILE A 272 15.22 -1.74 1.08
CA ILE A 272 16.64 -1.45 0.81
C ILE A 272 17.00 -1.85 -0.62
N LEU A 273 16.58 -3.03 -1.08
CA LEU A 273 16.74 -3.45 -2.46
C LEU A 273 16.05 -2.48 -3.43
N GLY A 274 14.84 -2.00 -3.09
CA GLY A 274 14.12 -0.98 -3.84
C GLY A 274 14.91 0.32 -3.98
N VAL A 275 15.51 0.82 -2.89
CA VAL A 275 16.36 2.03 -2.93
C VAL A 275 17.53 1.85 -3.91
N VAL A 276 18.20 0.70 -3.89
CA VAL A 276 19.32 0.42 -4.81
C VAL A 276 18.82 0.37 -6.26
N VAL A 277 17.78 -0.42 -6.54
CA VAL A 277 17.25 -0.60 -7.90
C VAL A 277 16.73 0.72 -8.48
N PHE A 278 15.94 1.46 -7.70
CA PHE A 278 15.35 2.72 -8.18
C PHE A 278 16.34 3.88 -8.18
N GLY A 279 17.36 3.85 -7.32
CA GLY A 279 18.48 4.78 -7.38
C GLY A 279 19.27 4.62 -8.68
N LEU A 280 19.56 3.38 -9.08
CA LEU A 280 20.18 3.08 -10.37
C LEU A 280 19.30 3.46 -11.55
N LEU A 281 18.00 3.19 -11.48
CA LEU A 281 17.03 3.61 -12.49
C LEU A 281 17.01 5.14 -12.66
N SER A 282 16.91 5.87 -11.57
CA SER A 282 16.90 7.34 -11.58
C SER A 282 18.20 7.92 -12.15
N ALA A 283 19.34 7.36 -11.77
CA ALA A 283 20.65 7.72 -12.34
C ALA A 283 20.68 7.46 -13.87
N GLY A 284 20.25 6.28 -14.30
CA GLY A 284 20.18 5.92 -15.73
C GLY A 284 19.31 6.86 -16.54
N ILE A 285 18.14 7.23 -16.03
CA ILE A 285 17.23 8.19 -16.68
C ILE A 285 17.93 9.56 -16.82
N ARG A 286 18.54 10.06 -15.75
CA ARG A 286 19.21 11.36 -15.75
C ARG A 286 20.43 11.40 -16.67
N PHE A 287 21.26 10.38 -16.65
CA PHE A 287 22.42 10.27 -17.55
C PHE A 287 22.02 9.98 -19.01
N GLY A 288 20.95 9.25 -19.25
CA GLY A 288 20.41 8.98 -20.59
C GLY A 288 19.76 10.19 -21.24
N LEU A 289 19.17 11.11 -20.44
CA LEU A 289 18.58 12.36 -20.93
C LEU A 289 19.62 13.48 -21.17
N LEU A 290 20.81 13.31 -20.65
CA LEU A 290 21.93 14.26 -20.83
C LEU A 290 22.86 13.90 -22.02
N ARG A 291 22.58 12.83 -22.73
CA ARG A 291 23.20 12.43 -23.99
C ARG A 291 22.26 12.68 -25.15
#